data_302aae4ebfb54a44a5fb2ae581df0d34
#
_entry.id   302aae4ebfb54a44a5fb2ae581df0d34
#
_cell.length_a   1.000
_cell.length_b   1.000
_cell.length_c   1.000
_cell.angle_alpha   90.00
_cell.angle_beta   90.00
_cell.angle_gamma   90.00
#
_symmetry.space_group_name_H-M   'P 1'
#
loop_
_entity.id
_entity.type
_entity.pdbx_description
1 polymer ?
#
loop_
_entity_poly.entity_id
_entity_poly.type
_entity_poly.pdbx_seq_one_letter_code
_entity_poly.pdbx_strand_id
1 'polypeptide(L)'
;MPADDIKAGIQALNDGQYRRATILLTACYQKNATFRVNYLLTRALAKMGDYVAAYATAKDYPREYLENDDYFVQYIEYGCQAGAVLEIVMLLTEISHFLSATEKERFGGVIKRATIQYWNNQSTTATQVMSQLAHCGGEGVLIQRQRVKAANALTPRQFVDASRLPLIDPAVHPLVRATLMDDLRRLAVFRHIMTQPLIGSPQRVVPGSLDALDDAPVVRHYYQEIIECESEEPLALRLQRYAEVRLKLMVLYPFQDDVINDAERWRLILLNQQDELSTKEREKAHLLERTIQQWRV
;
A
#
# COMPACT_ATOMS: atom_id res chain seq x y z
N MET A 1 -2.10 24.38 31.75
CA MET A 1 -1.26 23.17 31.73
C MET A 1 -1.06 22.59 30.32
N PRO A 2 -2.03 22.18 29.45
CA PRO A 2 -1.68 21.72 28.13
C PRO A 2 -1.06 22.80 27.22
N ALA A 3 -1.48 24.05 27.39
CA ALA A 3 -0.97 25.17 26.58
C ALA A 3 0.49 25.53 26.89
N ASP A 4 0.94 25.30 28.12
CA ASP A 4 2.31 25.60 28.52
C ASP A 4 3.31 24.54 28.08
N ASP A 5 2.88 23.27 28.04
CA ASP A 5 3.67 22.15 27.48
C ASP A 5 3.90 22.34 25.99
N ILE A 6 2.87 22.78 25.23
CA ILE A 6 3.00 23.08 23.79
C ILE A 6 3.95 24.26 23.56
N LYS A 7 3.84 25.33 24.36
CA LYS A 7 4.76 26.47 24.27
C LYS A 7 6.21 26.06 24.53
N ALA A 8 6.44 25.22 25.55
CA ALA A 8 7.77 24.68 25.85
C ALA A 8 8.31 23.82 24.68
N GLY A 9 7.46 23.04 24.06
CA GLY A 9 7.80 22.26 22.85
C GLY A 9 8.17 23.14 21.65
N ILE A 10 7.41 24.21 21.40
CA ILE A 10 7.70 25.21 20.37
C ILE A 10 9.03 25.92 20.65
N GLN A 11 9.25 26.35 21.89
CA GLN A 11 10.50 27.00 22.28
C GLN A 11 11.69 26.06 22.02
N ALA A 12 11.60 24.80 22.48
CA ALA A 12 12.66 23.82 22.27
C ALA A 12 12.92 23.58 20.77
N LEU A 13 11.87 23.57 19.92
CA LEU A 13 12.00 23.45 18.48
C LEU A 13 12.75 24.65 17.86
N ASN A 14 12.41 25.86 18.30
CA ASN A 14 13.05 27.10 17.83
C ASN A 14 14.50 27.21 18.28
N ASP A 15 14.82 26.72 19.47
CA ASP A 15 16.18 26.69 20.04
C ASP A 15 17.05 25.56 19.43
N GLY A 16 16.53 24.76 18.49
CA GLY A 16 17.25 23.63 17.89
C GLY A 16 17.37 22.41 18.80
N GLN A 17 16.68 22.38 19.95
CA GLN A 17 16.66 21.28 20.90
C GLN A 17 15.66 20.19 20.46
N TYR A 18 15.84 19.64 19.26
CA TYR A 18 14.85 18.79 18.58
C TYR A 18 14.45 17.57 19.39
N ARG A 19 15.41 16.91 20.07
CA ARG A 19 15.11 15.76 20.94
C ARG A 19 14.19 16.14 22.10
N ARG A 20 14.42 17.29 22.74
CA ARG A 20 13.57 17.81 23.82
C ARG A 20 12.19 18.21 23.29
N ALA A 21 12.15 18.88 22.11
CA ALA A 21 10.91 19.24 21.46
C ALA A 21 10.06 17.99 21.15
N THR A 22 10.67 16.93 20.62
CA THR A 22 9.99 15.66 20.33
C THR A 22 9.37 15.05 21.59
N ILE A 23 10.11 14.98 22.71
CA ILE A 23 9.59 14.44 23.99
C ILE A 23 8.37 15.24 24.48
N LEU A 24 8.48 16.57 24.50
CA LEU A 24 7.41 17.46 24.97
C LEU A 24 6.17 17.37 24.06
N LEU A 25 6.37 17.43 22.74
CA LEU A 25 5.29 17.40 21.78
C LEU A 25 4.63 16.02 21.69
N THR A 26 5.38 14.92 21.87
CA THR A 26 4.79 13.57 21.96
C THR A 26 3.88 13.46 23.18
N ALA A 27 4.30 13.96 24.34
CA ALA A 27 3.46 13.98 25.55
C ALA A 27 2.20 14.83 25.36
N CYS A 28 2.30 15.96 24.64
CA CYS A 28 1.13 16.78 24.27
C CYS A 28 0.21 16.03 23.31
N TYR A 29 0.75 15.35 22.31
CA TYR A 29 0.01 14.60 21.30
C TYR A 29 -0.76 13.43 21.90
N GLN A 30 -0.16 12.70 22.83
CA GLN A 30 -0.82 11.61 23.56
C GLN A 30 -1.98 12.09 24.44
N LYS A 31 -1.88 13.31 25.00
CA LYS A 31 -2.95 13.90 25.82
C LYS A 31 -4.10 14.47 24.98
N ASN A 32 -3.78 15.11 23.89
CA ASN A 32 -4.74 15.76 22.99
C ASN A 32 -4.15 15.82 21.56
N ALA A 33 -4.51 14.85 20.73
CA ALA A 33 -4.11 14.78 19.33
C ALA A 33 -4.86 15.86 18.53
N THR A 34 -4.14 16.90 18.11
CA THR A 34 -4.62 17.94 17.19
C THR A 34 -3.65 18.12 16.05
N PHE A 35 -4.12 18.58 14.89
CA PHE A 35 -3.24 18.85 13.74
C PHE A 35 -2.08 19.78 14.11
N ARG A 36 -2.33 20.84 14.90
CA ARG A 36 -1.27 21.76 15.34
C ARG A 36 -0.14 21.05 16.07
N VAL A 37 -0.46 20.14 16.99
CA VAL A 37 0.55 19.39 17.75
C VAL A 37 1.22 18.35 16.84
N ASN A 38 0.45 17.68 15.98
CA ASN A 38 0.95 16.77 14.96
C ASN A 38 2.00 17.46 14.09
N TYR A 39 1.67 18.60 13.50
CA TYR A 39 2.55 19.37 12.63
C TYR A 39 3.86 19.80 13.32
N LEU A 40 3.81 20.23 14.58
CA LEU A 40 4.99 20.57 15.35
C LEU A 40 5.85 19.34 15.67
N LEU A 41 5.21 18.23 16.02
CA LEU A 41 5.89 16.97 16.30
C LEU A 41 6.58 16.40 15.07
N THR A 42 5.91 16.37 13.93
CA THR A 42 6.50 15.89 12.67
C THR A 42 7.70 16.73 12.25
N ARG A 43 7.65 18.06 12.45
CA ARG A 43 8.80 18.94 12.21
C ARG A 43 9.96 18.64 13.14
N ALA A 44 9.70 18.38 14.42
CA ALA A 44 10.74 18.04 15.38
C ALA A 44 11.43 16.71 15.01
N LEU A 45 10.62 15.70 14.68
CA LEU A 45 11.10 14.39 14.20
C LEU A 45 11.94 14.51 12.92
N ALA A 46 11.44 15.23 11.92
CA ALA A 46 12.17 15.45 10.66
C ALA A 46 13.50 16.21 10.88
N LYS A 47 13.55 17.18 11.80
CA LYS A 47 14.79 17.88 12.17
C LYS A 47 15.80 16.98 12.91
N MET A 48 15.35 15.88 13.51
CA MET A 48 16.22 14.82 14.05
C MET A 48 16.67 13.83 12.98
N GLY A 49 16.16 13.90 11.75
CA GLY A 49 16.39 12.92 10.70
C GLY A 49 15.51 11.67 10.81
N ASP A 50 14.57 11.61 11.76
CA ASP A 50 13.63 10.51 11.91
C ASP A 50 12.41 10.72 11.00
N TYR A 51 12.65 10.61 9.70
CA TYR A 51 11.60 10.78 8.68
C TYR A 51 10.56 9.65 8.71
N VAL A 52 10.93 8.46 9.16
CA VAL A 52 9.98 7.34 9.28
C VAL A 52 8.91 7.67 10.33
N ALA A 53 9.32 8.10 11.51
CA ALA A 53 8.39 8.53 12.54
C ALA A 53 7.62 9.81 12.14
N ALA A 54 8.29 10.77 11.49
CA ALA A 54 7.65 11.99 11.00
C ALA A 54 6.53 11.68 10.00
N TYR A 55 6.78 10.84 9.00
CA TYR A 55 5.78 10.46 8.00
C TYR A 55 4.65 9.62 8.61
N ALA A 56 4.98 8.64 9.47
CA ALA A 56 3.97 7.86 10.19
C ALA A 56 3.02 8.75 11.00
N THR A 57 3.56 9.74 11.73
CA THR A 57 2.77 10.71 12.49
C THR A 57 1.95 11.64 11.57
N ALA A 58 2.52 12.10 10.45
CA ALA A 58 1.81 12.96 9.50
C ALA A 58 0.58 12.27 8.88
N LYS A 59 0.62 10.95 8.69
CA LYS A 59 -0.51 10.16 8.17
C LYS A 59 -1.76 10.13 9.06
N ASP A 60 -1.69 10.62 10.30
CA ASP A 60 -2.86 10.76 11.16
C ASP A 60 -3.78 11.92 10.72
N TYR A 61 -3.24 12.89 9.94
CA TYR A 61 -3.95 14.11 9.51
C TYR A 61 -3.77 14.38 8.00
N PRO A 62 -4.05 13.42 7.10
CA PRO A 62 -3.75 13.56 5.68
C PRO A 62 -4.50 14.71 5.02
N ARG A 63 -5.75 15.01 5.45
CA ARG A 63 -6.56 16.09 4.89
C ARG A 63 -5.94 17.45 5.15
N GLU A 64 -5.57 17.72 6.40
CA GLU A 64 -5.00 18.99 6.84
C GLU A 64 -3.65 19.28 6.16
N TYR A 65 -2.86 18.24 5.89
CA TYR A 65 -1.65 18.40 5.09
C TYR A 65 -1.95 18.73 3.62
N LEU A 66 -3.05 18.21 3.05
CA LEU A 66 -3.45 18.48 1.67
C LEU A 66 -4.09 19.86 1.47
N GLU A 67 -4.65 20.48 2.53
CA GLU A 67 -5.33 21.78 2.45
C GLU A 67 -4.39 22.96 2.19
N ASN A 68 -3.07 22.79 2.40
CA ASN A 68 -2.10 23.86 2.25
C ASN A 68 -0.82 23.34 1.57
N ASP A 69 -0.40 24.03 0.53
CA ASP A 69 0.77 23.67 -0.28
C ASP A 69 2.05 23.49 0.53
N ASP A 70 2.30 24.36 1.53
CA ASP A 70 3.53 24.29 2.31
C ASP A 70 3.52 23.12 3.29
N TYR A 71 2.35 22.75 3.82
CA TYR A 71 2.18 21.54 4.61
C TYR A 71 2.32 20.31 3.72
N PHE A 72 1.73 20.36 2.52
CA PHE A 72 1.79 19.23 1.60
C PHE A 72 3.21 18.99 1.09
N VAL A 73 3.99 20.04 0.81
CA VAL A 73 5.42 19.92 0.50
C VAL A 73 6.17 19.17 1.60
N GLN A 74 5.91 19.49 2.87
CA GLN A 74 6.54 18.78 3.99
C GLN A 74 6.09 17.31 4.07
N TYR A 75 4.80 17.04 3.87
CA TYR A 75 4.27 15.67 3.81
C TYR A 75 4.96 14.83 2.73
N ILE A 76 5.11 15.39 1.51
CA ILE A 76 5.84 14.77 0.40
C ILE A 76 7.31 14.52 0.79
N GLU A 77 7.97 15.52 1.35
CA GLU A 77 9.38 15.41 1.77
C GLU A 77 9.56 14.30 2.81
N TYR A 78 8.71 14.27 3.85
CA TYR A 78 8.78 13.24 4.89
C TYR A 78 8.53 11.85 4.33
N GLY A 79 7.54 11.68 3.47
CA GLY A 79 7.24 10.40 2.82
C GLY A 79 8.40 9.89 1.96
N CYS A 80 8.96 10.75 1.09
CA CYS A 80 10.10 10.38 0.25
C CYS A 80 11.36 10.06 1.07
N GLN A 81 11.65 10.84 2.11
CA GLN A 81 12.78 10.61 3.02
C GLN A 81 12.58 9.37 3.92
N ALA A 82 11.34 8.97 4.16
CA ALA A 82 10.99 7.71 4.83
C ALA A 82 11.07 6.48 3.89
N GLY A 83 11.38 6.67 2.60
CA GLY A 83 11.39 5.59 1.60
C GLY A 83 10.00 5.20 1.09
N ALA A 84 9.00 6.08 1.22
CA ALA A 84 7.63 5.87 0.73
C ALA A 84 7.36 6.65 -0.59
N VAL A 85 8.33 6.65 -1.52
CA VAL A 85 8.26 7.42 -2.76
C VAL A 85 7.05 7.03 -3.61
N LEU A 86 6.79 5.72 -3.76
CA LEU A 86 5.64 5.26 -4.55
C LEU A 86 4.31 5.64 -3.90
N GLU A 87 4.17 5.54 -2.57
CA GLU A 87 2.95 5.98 -1.87
C GLU A 87 2.66 7.47 -2.16
N ILE A 88 3.68 8.31 -2.12
CA ILE A 88 3.55 9.75 -2.44
C ILE A 88 3.17 9.97 -3.90
N VAL A 89 3.78 9.23 -4.84
CA VAL A 89 3.42 9.36 -6.26
C VAL A 89 2.01 8.85 -6.54
N MET A 90 1.58 7.74 -5.92
CA MET A 90 0.21 7.23 -6.01
C MET A 90 -0.79 8.27 -5.51
N LEU A 91 -0.54 8.89 -4.34
CA LEU A 91 -1.38 9.96 -3.82
C LEU A 91 -1.48 11.14 -4.81
N LEU A 92 -0.35 11.60 -5.37
CA LEU A 92 -0.36 12.66 -6.38
C LEU A 92 -1.10 12.25 -7.66
N THR A 93 -1.03 11.00 -8.06
CA THR A 93 -1.77 10.47 -9.21
C THR A 93 -3.27 10.51 -8.95
N GLU A 94 -3.70 10.08 -7.76
CA GLU A 94 -5.11 10.07 -7.33
C GLU A 94 -5.71 11.49 -7.30
N ILE A 95 -4.96 12.48 -6.81
CA ILE A 95 -5.43 13.88 -6.73
C ILE A 95 -5.06 14.73 -7.96
N SER A 96 -4.45 14.14 -8.99
CA SER A 96 -3.86 14.89 -10.10
C SER A 96 -4.83 15.81 -10.86
N HIS A 97 -6.11 15.46 -10.89
CA HIS A 97 -7.14 16.26 -11.57
C HIS A 97 -7.52 17.53 -10.79
N PHE A 98 -7.18 17.62 -9.51
CA PHE A 98 -7.37 18.83 -8.70
C PHE A 98 -6.13 19.75 -8.71
N LEU A 99 -4.99 19.30 -9.23
CA LEU A 99 -3.74 20.03 -9.20
C LEU A 99 -3.52 20.81 -10.50
N SER A 100 -3.11 22.08 -10.37
CA SER A 100 -2.62 22.88 -11.48
C SER A 100 -1.28 22.36 -12.03
N ALA A 101 -0.90 22.80 -13.24
CA ALA A 101 0.40 22.45 -13.81
C ALA A 101 1.59 22.91 -12.95
N THR A 102 1.48 24.09 -12.33
CA THR A 102 2.51 24.65 -11.45
C THR A 102 2.69 23.83 -10.18
N GLU A 103 1.58 23.38 -9.57
CA GLU A 103 1.63 22.51 -8.38
C GLU A 103 2.24 21.14 -8.70
N LYS A 104 1.85 20.54 -9.84
CA LYS A 104 2.44 19.28 -10.32
C LYS A 104 3.96 19.39 -10.50
N GLU A 105 4.43 20.48 -11.10
CA GLU A 105 5.87 20.74 -11.28
C GLU A 105 6.57 20.94 -9.93
N ARG A 106 6.00 21.76 -9.04
CA ARG A 106 6.52 22.03 -7.70
C ARG A 106 6.65 20.73 -6.89
N PHE A 107 5.60 19.94 -6.80
CA PHE A 107 5.58 18.69 -6.04
C PHE A 107 6.48 17.63 -6.65
N GLY A 108 6.50 17.52 -7.97
CA GLY A 108 7.45 16.65 -8.69
C GLY A 108 8.91 17.00 -8.40
N GLY A 109 9.22 18.29 -8.32
CA GLY A 109 10.54 18.79 -7.92
C GLY A 109 10.92 18.40 -6.49
N VAL A 110 9.96 18.45 -5.55
CA VAL A 110 10.17 18.02 -4.15
C VAL A 110 10.46 16.53 -4.09
N ILE A 111 9.63 15.70 -4.75
CA ILE A 111 9.81 14.23 -4.81
C ILE A 111 11.21 13.90 -5.33
N LYS A 112 11.61 14.52 -6.45
CA LYS A 112 12.92 14.25 -7.06
C LYS A 112 14.07 14.54 -6.09
N ARG A 113 14.07 15.71 -5.44
CA ARG A 113 15.12 16.10 -4.49
C ARG A 113 15.14 15.19 -3.26
N ALA A 114 13.99 14.95 -2.65
CA ALA A 114 13.89 14.13 -1.46
C ALA A 114 14.26 12.66 -1.72
N THR A 115 13.92 12.11 -2.90
CA THR A 115 14.31 10.75 -3.30
C THR A 115 15.81 10.63 -3.48
N ILE A 116 16.46 11.62 -4.11
CA ILE A 116 17.93 11.64 -4.25
C ILE A 116 18.59 11.70 -2.88
N GLN A 117 18.10 12.55 -1.98
CA GLN A 117 18.61 12.67 -0.61
C GLN A 117 18.43 11.38 0.18
N TYR A 118 17.27 10.70 0.04
CA TYR A 118 17.03 9.39 0.64
C TYR A 118 18.13 8.39 0.24
N TRP A 119 18.34 8.20 -1.08
CA TRP A 119 19.31 7.22 -1.56
C TRP A 119 20.76 7.57 -1.19
N ASN A 120 21.13 8.85 -1.08
CA ASN A 120 22.46 9.26 -0.62
C ASN A 120 22.72 8.86 0.84
N ASN A 121 21.69 8.66 1.63
CA ASN A 121 21.78 8.30 3.05
C ASN A 121 21.62 6.79 3.29
N GLN A 122 21.39 5.97 2.24
CA GLN A 122 21.24 4.53 2.36
C GLN A 122 22.53 3.79 2.04
N SER A 123 22.77 2.67 2.74
CA SER A 123 23.84 1.72 2.41
C SER A 123 23.50 0.86 1.19
N THR A 124 22.22 0.70 0.86
CA THR A 124 21.72 -0.05 -0.28
C THR A 124 21.36 0.92 -1.40
N THR A 125 21.66 0.58 -2.65
CA THR A 125 21.35 1.42 -3.82
C THR A 125 19.99 1.06 -4.42
N ALA A 126 19.40 2.00 -5.17
CA ALA A 126 18.17 1.74 -5.93
C ALA A 126 18.34 0.55 -6.91
N THR A 127 19.51 0.41 -7.55
CA THR A 127 19.81 -0.71 -8.46
C THR A 127 19.80 -2.06 -7.73
N GLN A 128 20.34 -2.12 -6.51
CA GLN A 128 20.28 -3.33 -5.69
C GLN A 128 18.86 -3.69 -5.30
N VAL A 129 18.05 -2.71 -4.90
CA VAL A 129 16.62 -2.93 -4.58
C VAL A 129 15.84 -3.40 -5.81
N MET A 130 16.08 -2.80 -6.98
CA MET A 130 15.49 -3.26 -8.26
C MET A 130 15.85 -4.72 -8.55
N SER A 131 17.13 -5.09 -8.44
CA SER A 131 17.61 -6.45 -8.66
C SER A 131 17.00 -7.44 -7.67
N GLN A 132 16.93 -7.09 -6.39
CA GLN A 132 16.33 -7.91 -5.34
C GLN A 132 14.83 -8.14 -5.58
N LEU A 133 14.09 -7.13 -6.00
CA LEU A 133 12.68 -7.30 -6.37
C LEU A 133 12.56 -8.19 -7.63
N ALA A 134 13.34 -7.91 -8.67
CA ALA A 134 13.26 -8.64 -9.93
C ALA A 134 13.51 -10.15 -9.78
N HIS A 135 14.30 -10.56 -8.81
CA HIS A 135 14.70 -11.97 -8.60
C HIS A 135 14.12 -12.57 -7.30
N CYS A 136 13.06 -12.03 -6.74
CA CYS A 136 12.51 -12.48 -5.46
C CYS A 136 11.82 -13.86 -5.52
N GLY A 137 11.54 -14.42 -6.68
CA GLY A 137 10.83 -15.71 -6.83
C GLY A 137 11.53 -16.90 -6.18
N GLY A 138 12.87 -16.87 -6.07
CA GLY A 138 13.64 -17.91 -5.35
C GLY A 138 13.61 -17.79 -3.83
N GLU A 139 12.99 -16.75 -3.26
CA GLU A 139 12.97 -16.45 -1.83
C GLU A 139 11.64 -16.88 -1.19
N GLY A 140 11.65 -17.10 0.14
CA GLY A 140 10.41 -17.36 0.90
C GLY A 140 9.45 -16.15 0.88
N VAL A 141 8.16 -16.41 1.10
CA VAL A 141 7.08 -15.40 1.00
C VAL A 141 7.35 -14.16 1.86
N LEU A 142 7.84 -14.34 3.09
CA LEU A 142 8.19 -13.21 3.96
C LEU A 142 9.24 -12.29 3.32
N ILE A 143 10.26 -12.88 2.71
CA ILE A 143 11.32 -12.09 2.03
C ILE A 143 10.76 -11.42 0.78
N GLN A 144 9.93 -12.12 -0.03
CA GLN A 144 9.25 -11.50 -1.17
C GLN A 144 8.47 -10.25 -0.74
N ARG A 145 7.72 -10.32 0.37
CA ARG A 145 7.00 -9.16 0.95
C ARG A 145 7.95 -8.02 1.34
N GLN A 146 9.10 -8.36 1.94
CA GLN A 146 10.11 -7.36 2.30
C GLN A 146 10.71 -6.68 1.04
N ARG A 147 10.90 -7.44 -0.07
CA ARG A 147 11.37 -6.87 -1.34
C ARG A 147 10.37 -5.87 -1.93
N VAL A 148 9.08 -6.20 -1.91
CA VAL A 148 8.02 -5.26 -2.34
C VAL A 148 8.01 -4.02 -1.45
N LYS A 149 8.09 -4.19 -0.12
CA LYS A 149 8.15 -3.05 0.81
C LYS A 149 9.35 -2.14 0.55
N ALA A 150 10.54 -2.73 0.32
CA ALA A 150 11.75 -1.95 0.01
C ALA A 150 11.63 -1.20 -1.33
N ALA A 151 10.90 -1.76 -2.29
CA ALA A 151 10.67 -1.15 -3.60
C ALA A 151 9.82 0.12 -3.55
N ASN A 152 9.12 0.40 -2.44
CA ASN A 152 8.41 1.66 -2.24
C ASN A 152 9.32 2.91 -2.34
N ALA A 153 10.62 2.74 -2.13
CA ALA A 153 11.61 3.82 -2.27
C ALA A 153 12.07 4.07 -3.72
N LEU A 154 11.68 3.23 -4.67
CA LEU A 154 12.02 3.38 -6.08
C LEU A 154 11.20 4.49 -6.74
N THR A 155 11.74 5.05 -7.82
CA THR A 155 10.92 5.88 -8.71
C THR A 155 9.91 5.01 -9.48
N PRO A 156 8.79 5.57 -9.98
CA PRO A 156 7.79 4.80 -10.75
C PRO A 156 8.41 4.01 -11.92
N ARG A 157 9.34 4.63 -12.66
CA ARG A 157 10.02 3.96 -13.78
C ARG A 157 10.83 2.74 -13.32
N GLN A 158 11.63 2.91 -12.27
CA GLN A 158 12.43 1.82 -11.69
C GLN A 158 11.54 0.69 -11.16
N PHE A 159 10.45 1.05 -10.48
CA PHE A 159 9.48 0.07 -9.96
C PHE A 159 8.82 -0.74 -11.09
N VAL A 160 8.33 -0.06 -12.12
CA VAL A 160 7.73 -0.72 -13.30
C VAL A 160 8.72 -1.68 -13.95
N ASP A 161 9.98 -1.29 -14.11
CA ASP A 161 11.00 -2.13 -14.75
C ASP A 161 11.36 -3.34 -13.85
N ALA A 162 11.47 -3.15 -12.53
CA ALA A 162 11.77 -4.21 -11.57
C ALA A 162 10.60 -5.19 -11.36
N SER A 163 9.35 -4.77 -11.57
CA SER A 163 8.15 -5.60 -11.38
C SER A 163 7.89 -6.60 -12.51
N ARG A 164 8.54 -6.45 -13.67
CA ARG A 164 8.24 -7.27 -14.87
C ARG A 164 8.49 -8.76 -14.65
N LEU A 165 9.63 -9.12 -14.07
CA LEU A 165 9.99 -10.53 -13.84
C LEU A 165 9.13 -11.16 -12.74
N PRO A 166 8.95 -10.56 -11.54
CA PRO A 166 8.09 -11.10 -10.50
C PRO A 166 6.65 -11.35 -10.95
N LEU A 167 6.12 -10.52 -11.85
CA LEU A 167 4.73 -10.66 -12.32
C LEU A 167 4.52 -11.91 -13.20
N ILE A 168 5.54 -12.42 -13.88
CA ILE A 168 5.45 -13.63 -14.73
C ILE A 168 6.05 -14.87 -14.08
N ASP A 169 6.79 -14.72 -12.98
CA ASP A 169 7.45 -15.83 -12.30
C ASP A 169 6.45 -16.62 -11.43
N PRO A 170 6.19 -17.92 -11.74
CA PRO A 170 5.28 -18.74 -10.96
C PRO A 170 5.76 -19.00 -9.52
N ALA A 171 7.06 -18.83 -9.22
CA ALA A 171 7.62 -18.96 -7.88
C ALA A 171 7.34 -17.74 -6.99
N VAL A 172 6.95 -16.61 -7.57
CA VAL A 172 6.49 -15.45 -6.80
C VAL A 172 5.06 -15.71 -6.30
N HIS A 173 4.86 -15.50 -5.01
CA HIS A 173 3.57 -15.74 -4.38
C HIS A 173 2.45 -14.90 -5.05
N PRO A 174 1.24 -15.46 -5.33
CA PRO A 174 0.17 -14.75 -6.02
C PRO A 174 -0.24 -13.43 -5.38
N LEU A 175 -0.29 -13.34 -4.05
CA LEU A 175 -0.56 -12.08 -3.35
C LEU A 175 0.54 -11.02 -3.55
N VAL A 176 1.79 -11.43 -3.74
CA VAL A 176 2.87 -10.51 -4.11
C VAL A 176 2.62 -9.97 -5.52
N ARG A 177 2.28 -10.84 -6.48
CA ARG A 177 1.93 -10.40 -7.85
C ARG A 177 0.71 -9.47 -7.85
N ALA A 178 -0.33 -9.80 -7.06
CA ALA A 178 -1.51 -8.96 -6.91
C ALA A 178 -1.16 -7.57 -6.34
N THR A 179 -0.31 -7.51 -5.31
CA THR A 179 0.18 -6.23 -4.75
C THR A 179 0.94 -5.42 -5.79
N LEU A 180 1.90 -6.03 -6.50
CA LEU A 180 2.64 -5.34 -7.56
C LEU A 180 1.71 -4.83 -8.68
N MET A 181 0.68 -5.60 -9.04
CA MET A 181 -0.28 -5.21 -10.08
C MET A 181 -1.16 -4.05 -9.62
N ASP A 182 -1.62 -4.04 -8.37
CA ASP A 182 -2.40 -2.92 -7.80
C ASP A 182 -1.54 -1.65 -7.67
N ASP A 183 -0.28 -1.77 -7.26
CA ASP A 183 0.66 -0.64 -7.23
C ASP A 183 0.86 -0.05 -8.64
N LEU A 184 1.00 -0.90 -9.67
CA LEU A 184 1.09 -0.43 -11.06
C LEU A 184 -0.20 0.24 -11.54
N ARG A 185 -1.36 -0.25 -11.11
CA ARG A 185 -2.67 0.37 -11.36
C ARG A 185 -2.73 1.77 -10.74
N ARG A 186 -2.39 1.90 -9.47
CA ARG A 186 -2.39 3.18 -8.71
C ARG A 186 -1.37 4.18 -9.25
N LEU A 187 -0.28 3.70 -9.83
CA LEU A 187 0.69 4.52 -10.56
C LEU A 187 0.22 4.91 -11.97
N ALA A 188 -1.02 4.54 -12.38
CA ALA A 188 -1.61 4.79 -13.69
C ALA A 188 -0.71 4.33 -14.87
N VAL A 189 -0.24 3.09 -14.81
CA VAL A 189 0.63 2.53 -15.86
C VAL A 189 -0.21 2.06 -17.03
N PHE A 190 -0.35 2.89 -18.09
CA PHE A 190 -1.11 2.62 -19.31
C PHE A 190 -0.28 1.93 -20.41
N ARG A 191 0.44 0.88 -20.06
CA ARG A 191 1.13 0.03 -21.01
C ARG A 191 0.87 -1.45 -20.71
N HIS A 192 0.98 -2.31 -21.73
CA HIS A 192 0.83 -3.75 -21.54
C HIS A 192 1.92 -4.32 -20.64
N ILE A 193 1.50 -5.04 -19.61
CA ILE A 193 2.35 -5.80 -18.69
C ILE A 193 1.90 -7.28 -18.77
N MET A 194 2.87 -8.20 -18.87
CA MET A 194 2.59 -9.63 -18.75
C MET A 194 2.50 -10.00 -17.28
N THR A 195 1.51 -10.82 -16.93
CA THR A 195 1.39 -11.37 -15.57
C THR A 195 0.92 -12.82 -15.59
N GLN A 196 1.38 -13.60 -14.61
CA GLN A 196 0.98 -14.99 -14.38
C GLN A 196 -0.21 -15.03 -13.43
N PRO A 197 -1.43 -15.39 -13.86
CA PRO A 197 -2.55 -15.63 -12.96
C PRO A 197 -2.30 -16.85 -12.07
N LEU A 198 -3.06 -16.97 -10.97
CA LEU A 198 -3.05 -18.18 -10.14
C LEU A 198 -3.56 -19.40 -10.93
N ILE A 199 -4.57 -19.18 -11.78
CA ILE A 199 -5.22 -20.22 -12.62
C ILE A 199 -5.10 -19.77 -14.07
N GLY A 200 -4.50 -20.61 -14.92
CA GLY A 200 -4.35 -20.35 -16.36
C GLY A 200 -2.93 -19.96 -16.77
N SER A 201 -2.80 -19.52 -18.02
CA SER A 201 -1.53 -19.12 -18.63
C SER A 201 -1.26 -17.62 -18.49
N PRO A 202 0.00 -17.17 -18.68
CA PRO A 202 0.34 -15.74 -18.63
C PRO A 202 -0.50 -14.90 -19.59
N GLN A 203 -0.95 -13.75 -19.11
CA GLN A 203 -1.82 -12.84 -19.86
C GLN A 203 -1.25 -11.42 -19.88
N ARG A 204 -1.68 -10.64 -20.88
CA ARG A 204 -1.35 -9.21 -20.99
C ARG A 204 -2.48 -8.37 -20.39
N VAL A 205 -2.11 -7.45 -19.50
CA VAL A 205 -3.03 -6.48 -18.90
C VAL A 205 -2.47 -5.07 -19.03
N VAL A 206 -3.33 -4.06 -18.97
CA VAL A 206 -2.96 -2.64 -18.84
C VAL A 206 -3.31 -2.22 -17.43
N PRO A 207 -2.34 -2.14 -16.49
CA PRO A 207 -2.65 -1.91 -15.08
C PRO A 207 -3.51 -0.68 -14.81
N GLY A 208 -3.20 0.45 -15.45
CA GLY A 208 -3.94 1.71 -15.28
C GLY A 208 -5.41 1.67 -15.75
N SER A 209 -5.83 0.61 -16.44
CA SER A 209 -7.22 0.40 -16.86
C SER A 209 -7.96 -0.62 -16.00
N LEU A 210 -7.31 -1.18 -14.99
CA LEU A 210 -7.94 -2.13 -14.06
C LEU A 210 -8.76 -1.40 -13.00
N ASP A 211 -9.82 -2.05 -12.54
CA ASP A 211 -10.53 -1.63 -11.33
C ASP A 211 -9.69 -1.95 -10.08
N ALA A 212 -9.89 -1.20 -9.01
CA ALA A 212 -9.40 -1.62 -7.70
C ALA A 212 -10.08 -2.93 -7.30
N LEU A 213 -9.39 -3.76 -6.51
CA LEU A 213 -9.95 -5.05 -6.09
C LEU A 213 -11.36 -4.89 -5.49
N ASP A 214 -11.55 -3.93 -4.59
CA ASP A 214 -12.83 -3.72 -3.89
C ASP A 214 -13.91 -3.09 -4.81
N ASP A 215 -13.53 -2.60 -5.98
CA ASP A 215 -14.44 -2.06 -6.99
C ASP A 215 -14.86 -3.10 -8.03
N ALA A 216 -14.19 -4.24 -8.09
CA ALA A 216 -14.51 -5.32 -9.00
C ALA A 216 -15.92 -5.88 -8.74
N PRO A 217 -16.73 -6.12 -9.79
CA PRO A 217 -18.13 -6.57 -9.66
C PRO A 217 -18.29 -7.80 -8.77
N VAL A 218 -17.44 -8.82 -8.93
CA VAL A 218 -17.51 -10.06 -8.15
C VAL A 218 -17.18 -9.82 -6.67
N VAL A 219 -16.27 -8.89 -6.35
CA VAL A 219 -15.90 -8.58 -4.97
C VAL A 219 -17.03 -7.83 -4.27
N ARG A 220 -17.66 -6.88 -4.97
CA ARG A 220 -18.85 -6.18 -4.49
C ARG A 220 -20.03 -7.13 -4.27
N HIS A 221 -20.22 -8.11 -5.17
CA HIS A 221 -21.25 -9.13 -5.02
C HIS A 221 -21.10 -9.88 -3.69
N TYR A 222 -19.90 -10.43 -3.39
CA TYR A 222 -19.68 -11.14 -2.13
C TYR A 222 -19.68 -10.22 -0.90
N TYR A 223 -19.31 -8.97 -1.04
CA TYR A 223 -19.46 -7.99 0.05
C TYR A 223 -20.94 -7.82 0.41
N GLN A 224 -21.80 -7.62 -0.60
CA GLN A 224 -23.24 -7.46 -0.41
C GLN A 224 -23.85 -8.74 0.21
N GLU A 225 -23.50 -9.90 -0.32
CA GLU A 225 -24.01 -11.19 0.15
C GLU A 225 -23.62 -11.49 1.61
N ILE A 226 -22.39 -11.16 2.02
CA ILE A 226 -21.85 -11.53 3.34
C ILE A 226 -22.07 -10.43 4.38
N ILE A 227 -21.96 -9.17 4.00
CA ILE A 227 -21.96 -8.02 4.94
C ILE A 227 -23.30 -7.29 4.96
N GLU A 228 -23.87 -6.99 3.78
CA GLU A 228 -25.08 -6.18 3.67
C GLU A 228 -26.37 -7.00 3.74
N CYS A 229 -26.27 -8.35 3.74
CA CYS A 229 -27.46 -9.21 3.86
C CYS A 229 -28.14 -9.05 5.23
N GLU A 230 -29.46 -9.22 5.26
CA GLU A 230 -30.20 -9.37 6.51
C GLU A 230 -29.85 -10.71 7.16
N SER A 231 -29.26 -10.69 8.35
CA SER A 231 -28.78 -11.88 9.05
C SER A 231 -28.77 -11.66 10.56
N GLU A 232 -29.16 -12.69 11.31
CA GLU A 232 -29.02 -12.72 12.77
C GLU A 232 -27.57 -12.95 13.23
N GLU A 233 -26.67 -13.30 12.30
CA GLU A 233 -25.28 -13.54 12.62
C GLU A 233 -24.56 -12.23 13.02
N PRO A 234 -23.76 -12.21 14.10
CA PRO A 234 -23.03 -11.03 14.54
C PRO A 234 -22.12 -10.45 13.43
N LEU A 235 -22.15 -9.11 13.27
CA LEU A 235 -21.35 -8.42 12.25
C LEU A 235 -19.86 -8.80 12.31
N ALA A 236 -19.30 -9.00 13.50
CA ALA A 236 -17.89 -9.39 13.66
C ALA A 236 -17.56 -10.71 12.96
N LEU A 237 -18.43 -11.70 13.01
CA LEU A 237 -18.24 -13.00 12.33
C LEU A 237 -18.38 -12.85 10.81
N ARG A 238 -19.32 -12.04 10.34
CA ARG A 238 -19.48 -11.73 8.91
C ARG A 238 -18.26 -11.00 8.36
N LEU A 239 -17.71 -10.03 9.10
CA LEU A 239 -16.48 -9.33 8.72
C LEU A 239 -15.27 -10.27 8.65
N GLN A 240 -15.15 -11.21 9.61
CA GLN A 240 -14.10 -12.23 9.57
C GLN A 240 -14.23 -13.13 8.34
N ARG A 241 -15.43 -13.61 8.04
CA ARG A 241 -15.73 -14.44 6.86
C ARG A 241 -15.41 -13.68 5.57
N TYR A 242 -15.86 -12.42 5.47
CA TYR A 242 -15.57 -11.60 4.29
C TYR A 242 -14.07 -11.35 4.12
N ALA A 243 -13.33 -11.10 5.19
CA ALA A 243 -11.88 -10.92 5.11
C ALA A 243 -11.17 -12.15 4.52
N GLU A 244 -11.62 -13.37 4.82
CA GLU A 244 -11.09 -14.59 4.23
C GLU A 244 -11.47 -14.73 2.75
N VAL A 245 -12.72 -14.46 2.38
CA VAL A 245 -13.17 -14.47 0.99
C VAL A 245 -12.41 -13.41 0.18
N ARG A 246 -12.29 -12.18 0.71
CA ARG A 246 -11.55 -11.10 0.06
C ARG A 246 -10.09 -11.46 -0.18
N LEU A 247 -9.45 -12.14 0.76
CA LEU A 247 -8.07 -12.61 0.59
C LEU A 247 -7.95 -13.65 -0.55
N LYS A 248 -8.94 -14.57 -0.67
CA LYS A 248 -9.03 -15.54 -1.76
C LYS A 248 -9.28 -14.85 -3.12
N LEU A 249 -10.10 -13.80 -3.15
CA LEU A 249 -10.31 -12.98 -4.35
C LEU A 249 -9.05 -12.22 -4.75
N MET A 250 -8.28 -11.72 -3.77
CA MET A 250 -7.03 -11.02 -4.02
C MET A 250 -5.97 -11.91 -4.69
N VAL A 251 -5.90 -13.21 -4.39
CA VAL A 251 -4.96 -14.12 -5.08
C VAL A 251 -5.33 -14.35 -6.55
N LEU A 252 -6.59 -14.07 -6.95
CA LEU A 252 -7.06 -14.16 -8.33
C LEU A 252 -6.89 -12.82 -9.09
N TYR A 253 -6.62 -11.71 -8.39
CA TYR A 253 -6.49 -10.39 -9.00
C TYR A 253 -5.34 -10.35 -10.03
N PRO A 254 -5.54 -9.72 -11.21
CA PRO A 254 -6.69 -8.94 -11.63
C PRO A 254 -7.75 -9.73 -12.45
N PHE A 255 -7.77 -11.05 -12.38
CA PHE A 255 -8.60 -11.94 -13.22
C PHE A 255 -9.80 -12.54 -12.48
N GLN A 256 -10.16 -12.01 -11.32
CA GLN A 256 -11.23 -12.58 -10.50
C GLN A 256 -12.58 -12.62 -11.23
N ASP A 257 -12.92 -11.60 -12.01
CA ASP A 257 -14.17 -11.55 -12.78
C ASP A 257 -14.18 -12.49 -13.98
N ASP A 258 -13.01 -12.76 -14.59
CA ASP A 258 -12.88 -13.72 -15.70
C ASP A 258 -12.90 -15.17 -15.20
N VAL A 259 -12.34 -15.42 -14.01
CA VAL A 259 -12.24 -16.76 -13.41
C VAL A 259 -13.55 -17.18 -12.76
N ILE A 260 -14.26 -16.24 -12.13
CA ILE A 260 -15.52 -16.47 -11.42
C ILE A 260 -16.68 -16.28 -12.38
N ASN A 261 -16.98 -17.33 -13.13
CA ASN A 261 -18.04 -17.35 -14.13
C ASN A 261 -19.41 -17.82 -13.62
N ASP A 262 -19.46 -18.38 -12.39
CA ASP A 262 -20.66 -18.83 -11.68
C ASP A 262 -20.50 -18.47 -10.20
N ALA A 263 -21.15 -17.38 -9.79
CA ALA A 263 -21.00 -16.84 -8.43
C ALA A 263 -21.45 -17.82 -7.33
N GLU A 264 -22.52 -18.58 -7.56
CA GLU A 264 -23.03 -19.56 -6.58
C GLU A 264 -22.06 -20.72 -6.39
N ARG A 265 -21.51 -21.27 -7.48
CA ARG A 265 -20.51 -22.35 -7.39
C ARG A 265 -19.20 -21.84 -6.76
N TRP A 266 -18.78 -20.64 -7.10
CA TRP A 266 -17.58 -20.03 -6.52
C TRP A 266 -17.78 -19.64 -5.05
N ARG A 267 -19.00 -19.32 -4.62
CA ARG A 267 -19.32 -19.12 -3.19
C ARG A 267 -18.96 -20.38 -2.37
N LEU A 268 -19.35 -21.56 -2.87
CA LEU A 268 -19.02 -22.83 -2.20
C LEU A 268 -17.49 -23.05 -2.12
N ILE A 269 -16.76 -22.71 -3.19
CA ILE A 269 -15.29 -22.81 -3.26
C ILE A 269 -14.65 -21.81 -2.26
N LEU A 270 -15.08 -20.56 -2.27
CA LEU A 270 -14.53 -19.50 -1.41
C LEU A 270 -14.83 -19.75 0.07
N LEU A 271 -16.00 -20.29 0.40
CA LEU A 271 -16.39 -20.64 1.77
C LEU A 271 -15.92 -22.05 2.18
N ASN A 272 -15.24 -22.77 1.27
CA ASN A 272 -14.71 -24.12 1.51
C ASN A 272 -15.78 -25.15 1.93
N GLN A 273 -16.97 -25.09 1.34
CA GLN A 273 -18.09 -26.01 1.59
C GLN A 273 -17.88 -27.31 0.83
N GLN A 274 -16.94 -28.15 1.26
CA GLN A 274 -16.39 -29.30 0.52
C GLN A 274 -17.39 -30.36 0.14
N ASP A 275 -18.45 -30.58 0.93
CA ASP A 275 -19.45 -31.63 0.71
C ASP A 275 -20.27 -31.40 -0.59
N GLU A 276 -20.39 -30.13 -1.01
CA GLU A 276 -21.18 -29.72 -2.17
C GLU A 276 -20.32 -29.55 -3.44
N LEU A 277 -18.99 -29.70 -3.33
CA LEU A 277 -18.05 -29.45 -4.43
C LEU A 277 -17.75 -30.70 -5.24
N SER A 278 -17.69 -30.57 -6.56
CA SER A 278 -17.11 -31.55 -7.47
C SER A 278 -15.59 -31.69 -7.25
N THR A 279 -14.98 -32.75 -7.78
CA THR A 279 -13.53 -33.00 -7.66
C THR A 279 -12.68 -31.79 -8.15
N LYS A 280 -13.02 -31.22 -9.32
CA LYS A 280 -12.31 -30.06 -9.88
C LYS A 280 -12.46 -28.79 -9.03
N GLU A 281 -13.63 -28.61 -8.42
CA GLU A 281 -13.89 -27.47 -7.54
C GLU A 281 -13.14 -27.61 -6.21
N ARG A 282 -13.06 -28.83 -5.65
CA ARG A 282 -12.21 -29.11 -4.48
C ARG A 282 -10.74 -28.83 -4.75
N GLU A 283 -10.23 -29.17 -5.94
CA GLU A 283 -8.85 -28.83 -6.34
C GLU A 283 -8.62 -27.32 -6.33
N LYS A 284 -9.57 -26.51 -6.84
CA LYS A 284 -9.51 -25.06 -6.78
C LYS A 284 -9.56 -24.54 -5.35
N ALA A 285 -10.47 -25.04 -4.52
CA ALA A 285 -10.58 -24.69 -3.11
C ALA A 285 -9.27 -24.98 -2.36
N HIS A 286 -8.69 -26.17 -2.55
CA HIS A 286 -7.41 -26.56 -1.96
C HIS A 286 -6.25 -25.69 -2.46
N LEU A 287 -6.23 -25.30 -3.73
CA LEU A 287 -5.22 -24.40 -4.28
C LEU A 287 -5.27 -23.04 -3.59
N LEU A 288 -6.46 -22.45 -3.44
CA LEU A 288 -6.65 -21.17 -2.75
C LEU A 288 -6.23 -21.26 -1.29
N GLU A 289 -6.70 -22.28 -0.55
CA GLU A 289 -6.37 -22.47 0.86
C GLU A 289 -4.84 -22.61 1.07
N ARG A 290 -4.19 -23.48 0.30
CA ARG A 290 -2.73 -23.68 0.36
C ARG A 290 -1.98 -22.37 0.08
N THR A 291 -2.42 -21.62 -0.91
CA THR A 291 -1.81 -20.32 -1.27
C THR A 291 -1.92 -19.32 -0.11
N ILE A 292 -3.09 -19.26 0.53
CA ILE A 292 -3.29 -18.35 1.67
C ILE A 292 -2.51 -18.78 2.91
N GLN A 293 -2.44 -20.09 3.17
CA GLN A 293 -1.65 -20.61 4.29
C GLN A 293 -0.16 -20.23 4.16
N GLN A 294 0.40 -20.27 2.97
CA GLN A 294 1.77 -19.82 2.71
C GLN A 294 1.97 -18.31 2.97
N TRP A 295 0.93 -17.52 2.86
CA TRP A 295 0.98 -16.08 3.14
C TRP A 295 0.95 -15.73 4.63
N ARG A 296 0.33 -16.58 5.44
CA ARG A 296 0.15 -16.38 6.89
C ARG A 296 1.38 -16.77 7.72
N VAL A 297 2.37 -17.40 7.09
CA VAL A 297 3.67 -17.74 7.68
C VAL A 297 4.61 -16.52 7.61
#